data_1f9374381506eb7e139dbdc9ae2c4e79
#
_entry.id   1f9374381506eb7e139dbdc9ae2c4e79
#
_cell.length_a   1.000
_cell.length_b   1.000
_cell.length_c   1.000
_cell.angle_alpha   90.00
_cell.angle_beta   90.00
_cell.angle_gamma   90.00
#
_symmetry.space_group_name_H-M   'P 1'
#
loop_
_entity.id
_entity.type
_entity.pdbx_description
1 polymer ?
#
loop_
_entity_poly.entity_id
_entity_poly.type
_entity_poly.pdbx_seq_one_letter_code
_entity_poly.pdbx_strand_id
1 'polypeptide(L)'
;MQAPALAPLLASLAAQGVHTAIETCGAAPAENFALVAPHTRLFLFDVKHAEEEKLRAVTGADIAEVGANLSFAAARTEVIARVPVIPGFNHTEAEMEGIFRFALSHGVRRVDLLPYHTLGRGKYAKLGREYALDAAMLTKEDLLPWKALGESLGLDAGIGG
;
A
#
# COMPACT_ATOMS: atom_id res chain seq x y z
N MET A 1 3.26 -12.30 -12.01
CA MET A 1 4.24 -11.39 -11.39
C MET A 1 5.63 -11.70 -11.92
N GLN A 2 6.52 -10.71 -12.04
CA GLN A 2 7.84 -10.86 -12.69
C GLN A 2 9.01 -10.98 -11.68
N ALA A 3 8.72 -11.39 -10.43
CA ALA A 3 9.72 -11.45 -9.38
C ALA A 3 10.98 -12.28 -9.73
N PRO A 4 10.86 -13.46 -10.39
CA PRO A 4 12.06 -14.22 -10.81
C PRO A 4 12.96 -13.45 -11.77
N ALA A 5 12.39 -12.63 -12.66
CA ALA A 5 13.18 -11.80 -13.58
C ALA A 5 13.70 -10.52 -12.91
N LEU A 6 12.98 -9.99 -11.92
CA LEU A 6 13.33 -8.78 -11.19
C LEU A 6 14.47 -8.99 -10.17
N ALA A 7 14.50 -10.15 -9.50
CA ALA A 7 15.46 -10.41 -8.43
C ALA A 7 16.94 -10.30 -8.87
N PRO A 8 17.39 -10.82 -10.02
CA PRO A 8 18.77 -10.61 -10.48
C PRO A 8 19.11 -9.14 -10.75
N LEU A 9 18.16 -8.36 -11.27
CA LEU A 9 18.35 -6.92 -11.49
C LEU A 9 18.53 -6.18 -10.16
N LEU A 10 17.65 -6.44 -9.18
CA LEU A 10 17.76 -5.85 -7.85
C LEU A 10 19.08 -6.22 -7.16
N ALA A 11 19.52 -7.49 -7.29
CA ALA A 11 20.80 -7.92 -6.76
C ALA A 11 21.98 -7.15 -7.38
N SER A 12 21.96 -6.95 -8.70
CA SER A 12 22.99 -6.16 -9.39
C SER A 12 23.00 -4.70 -8.96
N LEU A 13 21.84 -4.08 -8.80
CA LEU A 13 21.72 -2.71 -8.32
C LEU A 13 22.20 -2.56 -6.86
N ALA A 14 21.81 -3.49 -6.00
CA ALA A 14 22.24 -3.53 -4.61
C ALA A 14 23.76 -3.68 -4.47
N ALA A 15 24.39 -4.53 -5.30
CA ALA A 15 25.84 -4.70 -5.34
C ALA A 15 26.60 -3.42 -5.75
N GLN A 16 25.93 -2.52 -6.47
CA GLN A 16 26.47 -1.21 -6.86
C GLN A 16 26.11 -0.09 -5.87
N GLY A 17 25.47 -0.43 -4.73
CA GLY A 17 25.07 0.54 -3.71
C GLY A 17 23.83 1.37 -4.09
N VAL A 18 23.11 1.00 -5.14
CA VAL A 18 21.89 1.70 -5.56
C VAL A 18 20.76 1.40 -4.59
N HIS A 19 20.11 2.44 -4.06
CA HIS A 19 18.90 2.29 -3.25
C HIS A 19 17.73 1.88 -4.14
N THR A 20 17.10 0.75 -3.79
CA THR A 20 15.96 0.22 -4.54
C THR A 20 14.70 0.28 -3.70
N ALA A 21 13.59 0.66 -4.32
CA ALA A 21 12.26 0.61 -3.71
C ALA A 21 11.30 -0.19 -4.59
N ILE A 22 10.44 -1.00 -3.96
CA ILE A 22 9.37 -1.73 -4.65
C ILE A 22 8.02 -1.20 -4.18
N GLU A 23 7.17 -0.84 -5.14
CA GLU A 23 5.77 -0.54 -4.92
C GLU A 23 4.94 -1.80 -5.11
N THR A 24 4.09 -2.13 -4.13
CA THR A 24 3.28 -3.35 -4.14
C THR A 24 1.99 -3.19 -3.35
N CYS A 25 0.94 -3.94 -3.72
CA CYS A 25 -0.28 -4.09 -2.91
C CYS A 25 -0.29 -5.35 -2.03
N GLY A 26 0.77 -6.14 -2.05
CA GLY A 26 0.87 -7.35 -1.23
C GLY A 26 0.13 -8.58 -1.73
N ALA A 27 -0.77 -8.46 -2.70
CA ALA A 27 -1.54 -9.58 -3.24
C ALA A 27 -0.69 -10.38 -4.24
N ALA A 28 0.17 -11.21 -3.72
CA ALA A 28 1.08 -12.04 -4.51
C ALA A 28 1.64 -13.20 -3.68
N PRO A 29 1.97 -14.35 -4.34
CA PRO A 29 2.58 -15.48 -3.67
C PRO A 29 3.81 -15.09 -2.82
N ALA A 30 3.92 -15.64 -1.61
CA ALA A 30 4.97 -15.32 -0.64
C ALA A 30 6.39 -15.53 -1.19
N GLU A 31 6.57 -16.52 -2.06
CA GLU A 31 7.85 -16.79 -2.72
C GLU A 31 8.34 -15.62 -3.57
N ASN A 32 7.45 -14.79 -4.10
CA ASN A 32 7.85 -13.58 -4.84
C ASN A 32 8.50 -12.54 -3.91
N PHE A 33 7.97 -12.40 -2.69
CA PHE A 33 8.58 -11.54 -1.67
C PHE A 33 9.92 -12.10 -1.19
N ALA A 34 10.01 -13.42 -1.00
CA ALA A 34 11.25 -14.07 -0.61
C ALA A 34 12.39 -13.85 -1.63
N LEU A 35 12.06 -13.79 -2.93
CA LEU A 35 13.04 -13.52 -3.99
C LEU A 35 13.55 -12.09 -4.01
N VAL A 36 12.68 -11.09 -3.79
CA VAL A 36 13.05 -9.68 -4.00
C VAL A 36 13.48 -8.96 -2.73
N ALA A 37 12.96 -9.35 -1.55
CA ALA A 37 13.24 -8.67 -0.29
C ALA A 37 14.73 -8.59 0.08
N PRO A 38 15.59 -9.61 -0.17
CA PRO A 38 17.02 -9.52 0.15
C PRO A 38 17.77 -8.39 -0.57
N HIS A 39 17.21 -7.90 -1.67
CA HIS A 39 17.82 -6.89 -2.54
C HIS A 39 17.03 -5.58 -2.58
N THR A 40 15.97 -5.45 -1.76
CA THR A 40 15.12 -4.28 -1.68
C THR A 40 15.39 -3.51 -0.40
N ARG A 41 15.58 -2.19 -0.50
CA ARG A 41 15.82 -1.31 0.66
C ARG A 41 14.52 -0.76 1.25
N LEU A 42 13.49 -0.60 0.43
CA LEU A 42 12.21 -0.03 0.84
C LEU A 42 11.06 -0.70 0.11
N PHE A 43 10.01 -1.05 0.85
CA PHE A 43 8.72 -1.35 0.25
C PHE A 43 7.75 -0.18 0.47
N LEU A 44 7.19 0.32 -0.62
CA LEU A 44 6.02 1.18 -0.63
C LEU A 44 4.80 0.27 -0.75
N PHE A 45 4.16 -0.01 0.37
CA PHE A 45 3.17 -1.09 0.45
C PHE A 45 1.75 -0.52 0.54
N ASP A 46 0.95 -0.69 -0.51
CA ASP A 46 -0.41 -0.18 -0.58
C ASP A 46 -1.36 -1.00 0.31
N VAL A 47 -1.78 -0.46 1.44
CA VAL A 47 -2.83 -1.01 2.31
C VAL A 47 -4.14 -0.31 1.98
N LYS A 48 -5.03 -1.01 1.28
CA LYS A 48 -6.24 -0.38 0.72
C LYS A 48 -7.46 -0.49 1.64
N HIS A 49 -7.56 -1.56 2.42
CA HIS A 49 -8.60 -1.78 3.42
C HIS A 49 -8.14 -2.81 4.45
N ALA A 50 -8.75 -2.82 5.65
CA ALA A 50 -8.49 -3.81 6.69
C ALA A 50 -9.65 -4.83 6.86
N GLU A 51 -10.79 -4.61 6.22
CA GLU A 51 -11.91 -5.55 6.20
C GLU A 51 -11.81 -6.44 4.96
N GLU A 52 -11.82 -7.77 5.20
CA GLU A 52 -11.68 -8.80 4.17
C GLU A 52 -12.71 -8.65 3.04
N GLU A 53 -14.00 -8.50 3.38
CA GLU A 53 -15.07 -8.43 2.39
C GLU A 53 -14.95 -7.20 1.49
N LYS A 54 -14.65 -6.03 2.06
CA LYS A 54 -14.49 -4.78 1.30
C LYS A 54 -13.24 -4.83 0.43
N LEU A 55 -12.12 -5.31 0.98
CA LEU A 55 -10.89 -5.47 0.21
C LEU A 55 -11.10 -6.38 -0.98
N ARG A 56 -11.68 -7.56 -0.75
CA ARG A 56 -11.92 -8.57 -1.79
C ARG A 56 -12.91 -8.08 -2.85
N ALA A 57 -13.99 -7.42 -2.46
CA ALA A 57 -14.99 -6.91 -3.39
C ALA A 57 -14.42 -5.90 -4.40
N VAL A 58 -13.48 -5.04 -3.96
CA VAL A 58 -12.93 -3.97 -4.80
C VAL A 58 -11.65 -4.41 -5.53
N THR A 59 -10.80 -5.21 -4.89
CA THR A 59 -9.46 -5.52 -5.41
C THR A 59 -9.28 -6.99 -5.81
N GLY A 60 -10.13 -7.89 -5.32
CA GLY A 60 -9.96 -9.34 -5.44
C GLY A 60 -8.88 -9.91 -4.51
N ALA A 61 -8.21 -9.08 -3.70
CA ALA A 61 -7.14 -9.51 -2.82
C ALA A 61 -7.67 -10.22 -1.56
N ASP A 62 -6.86 -11.12 -1.01
CA ASP A 62 -7.05 -11.79 0.26
C ASP A 62 -6.29 -11.04 1.36
N ILE A 63 -6.97 -10.64 2.45
CA ILE A 63 -6.37 -9.85 3.52
C ILE A 63 -5.30 -10.64 4.29
N ALA A 64 -5.46 -11.96 4.41
CA ALA A 64 -4.48 -12.80 5.10
C ALA A 64 -3.19 -12.90 4.29
N GLU A 65 -3.27 -13.03 2.96
CA GLU A 65 -2.11 -13.00 2.07
C GLU A 65 -1.40 -11.64 2.14
N VAL A 66 -2.16 -10.55 2.04
CA VAL A 66 -1.62 -9.17 2.14
C VAL A 66 -0.93 -8.95 3.47
N GLY A 67 -1.56 -9.34 4.59
CA GLY A 67 -0.99 -9.21 5.94
C GLY A 67 0.26 -10.04 6.15
N ALA A 68 0.28 -11.29 5.67
CA ALA A 68 1.44 -12.16 5.76
C ALA A 68 2.65 -11.56 5.00
N ASN A 69 2.42 -11.05 3.78
CA ASN A 69 3.45 -10.41 2.97
C ASN A 69 3.92 -9.07 3.56
N LEU A 70 3.01 -8.31 4.18
CA LEU A 70 3.36 -7.08 4.89
C LEU A 70 4.27 -7.37 6.09
N SER A 71 3.91 -8.35 6.93
CA SER A 71 4.75 -8.78 8.06
C SER A 71 6.11 -9.32 7.58
N PHE A 72 6.11 -10.09 6.50
CA PHE A 72 7.35 -10.62 5.92
C PHE A 72 8.30 -9.50 5.48
N ALA A 73 7.77 -8.48 4.80
CA ALA A 73 8.54 -7.32 4.36
C ALA A 73 9.04 -6.49 5.56
N ALA A 74 8.15 -6.16 6.51
CA ALA A 74 8.46 -5.34 7.69
C ALA A 74 9.54 -5.96 8.60
N ALA A 75 9.62 -7.29 8.66
CA ALA A 75 10.65 -7.99 9.43
C ALA A 75 12.05 -7.95 8.76
N ARG A 76 12.19 -7.48 7.51
CA ARG A 76 13.42 -7.61 6.73
C ARG A 76 13.97 -6.31 6.18
N THR A 77 13.10 -5.32 5.95
CA THR A 77 13.48 -4.06 5.32
C THR A 77 12.56 -2.94 5.78
N GLU A 78 12.89 -1.71 5.41
CA GLU A 78 11.99 -0.58 5.65
C GLU A 78 10.71 -0.73 4.85
N VAL A 79 9.58 -0.45 5.50
CA VAL A 79 8.25 -0.45 4.87
C VAL A 79 7.53 0.86 5.20
N ILE A 80 7.00 1.49 4.17
CA ILE A 80 6.03 2.58 4.29
C ILE A 80 4.70 2.04 3.79
N ALA A 81 3.71 1.95 4.68
CA ALA A 81 2.35 1.65 4.26
C ALA A 81 1.76 2.88 3.56
N ARG A 82 1.31 2.72 2.33
CA ARG A 82 0.62 3.79 1.61
C ARG A 82 -0.88 3.50 1.61
N VAL A 83 -1.65 4.49 2.03
CA VAL A 83 -3.11 4.37 2.13
C VAL A 83 -3.75 5.34 1.15
N PRO A 84 -4.22 4.86 -0.02
CA PRO A 84 -5.05 5.68 -0.88
C PRO A 84 -6.39 5.91 -0.20
N VAL A 85 -6.67 7.16 0.20
CA VAL A 85 -7.90 7.54 0.90
C VAL A 85 -8.98 7.82 -0.12
N ILE A 86 -10.01 6.97 -0.17
CA ILE A 86 -11.03 6.96 -1.23
C ILE A 86 -12.42 7.12 -0.60
N PRO A 87 -13.13 8.25 -0.87
CA PRO A 87 -14.50 8.43 -0.42
C PRO A 87 -15.43 7.29 -0.87
N GLY A 88 -16.25 6.79 0.08
CA GLY A 88 -17.14 5.67 -0.16
C GLY A 88 -16.50 4.27 -0.10
N PHE A 89 -15.18 4.19 0.14
CA PHE A 89 -14.48 2.90 0.27
C PHE A 89 -13.78 2.74 1.62
N ASN A 90 -12.92 3.70 2.00
CA ASN A 90 -12.12 3.60 3.23
C ASN A 90 -11.97 4.95 3.95
N HIS A 91 -12.94 5.84 3.82
CA HIS A 91 -12.86 7.24 4.26
C HIS A 91 -13.61 7.54 5.56
N THR A 92 -14.10 6.53 6.27
CA THR A 92 -14.69 6.71 7.61
C THR A 92 -13.63 6.55 8.70
N GLU A 93 -13.89 7.11 9.89
CA GLU A 93 -12.98 7.01 11.03
C GLU A 93 -12.70 5.54 11.40
N ALA A 94 -13.75 4.72 11.45
CA ALA A 94 -13.62 3.30 11.78
C ALA A 94 -12.76 2.53 10.75
N GLU A 95 -12.92 2.84 9.46
CA GLU A 95 -12.15 2.22 8.38
C GLU A 95 -10.67 2.64 8.43
N MET A 96 -10.41 3.94 8.62
CA MET A 96 -9.05 4.46 8.73
C MET A 96 -8.35 3.94 9.98
N GLU A 97 -9.04 3.90 11.13
CA GLU A 97 -8.50 3.30 12.36
C GLU A 97 -8.19 1.82 12.15
N GLY A 98 -9.09 1.07 11.50
CA GLY A 98 -8.87 -0.33 11.15
C GLY A 98 -7.61 -0.53 10.30
N ILE A 99 -7.40 0.29 9.27
CA ILE A 99 -6.21 0.26 8.42
C ILE A 99 -4.93 0.56 9.22
N PHE A 100 -4.95 1.56 10.09
CA PHE A 100 -3.81 1.92 10.92
C PHE A 100 -3.44 0.80 11.92
N ARG A 101 -4.46 0.22 12.57
CA ARG A 101 -4.24 -0.94 13.46
C ARG A 101 -3.74 -2.15 12.71
N PHE A 102 -4.21 -2.38 11.49
CA PHE A 102 -3.70 -3.44 10.61
C PHE A 102 -2.22 -3.22 10.29
N ALA A 103 -1.80 -2.02 9.90
CA ALA A 103 -0.39 -1.71 9.66
C ALA A 103 0.47 -1.96 10.91
N LEU A 104 0.03 -1.45 12.07
CA LEU A 104 0.73 -1.64 13.35
C LEU A 104 0.85 -3.11 13.75
N SER A 105 -0.22 -3.91 13.60
CA SER A 105 -0.21 -5.34 13.95
C SER A 105 0.74 -6.16 13.07
N HIS A 106 1.09 -5.65 11.89
CA HIS A 106 2.04 -6.28 10.96
C HIS A 106 3.45 -5.65 11.02
N GLY A 107 3.73 -4.84 12.07
CA GLY A 107 5.05 -4.30 12.33
C GLY A 107 5.41 -3.02 11.56
N VAL A 108 4.46 -2.40 10.88
CA VAL A 108 4.67 -1.15 10.14
C VAL A 108 4.28 0.04 11.00
N ARG A 109 5.17 1.02 11.11
CA ARG A 109 4.97 2.24 11.91
C ARG A 109 4.92 3.51 11.09
N ARG A 110 5.31 3.47 9.82
CA ARG A 110 5.24 4.62 8.93
C ARG A 110 4.14 4.44 7.91
N VAL A 111 3.28 5.45 7.80
CA VAL A 111 2.13 5.47 6.90
C VAL A 111 2.11 6.77 6.11
N ASP A 112 1.99 6.69 4.79
CA ASP A 112 1.75 7.82 3.91
C ASP A 112 0.32 7.77 3.37
N LEU A 113 -0.50 8.77 3.70
CA LEU A 113 -1.85 8.95 3.19
C LEU A 113 -1.80 9.57 1.80
N LEU A 114 -2.49 8.98 0.85
CA LEU A 114 -2.54 9.46 -0.53
C LEU A 114 -3.94 9.98 -0.85
N PRO A 115 -4.10 11.28 -1.18
CA PRO A 115 -5.41 11.80 -1.55
C PRO A 115 -5.89 11.15 -2.85
N TYR A 116 -7.18 10.78 -2.87
CA TYR A 116 -7.79 10.21 -4.08
C TYR A 116 -7.79 11.22 -5.23
N HIS A 117 -7.38 10.74 -6.40
CA HIS A 117 -7.39 11.49 -7.64
C HIS A 117 -7.80 10.63 -8.84
N THR A 118 -8.29 11.25 -9.90
CA THR A 118 -8.83 10.57 -11.10
C THR A 118 -7.80 10.36 -12.22
N LEU A 119 -6.50 10.51 -11.97
CA LEU A 119 -5.43 10.36 -12.98
C LEU A 119 -5.43 8.97 -13.65
N GLY A 120 -5.91 7.94 -12.95
CA GLY A 120 -6.06 6.59 -13.49
C GLY A 120 -7.17 6.43 -14.53
N ARG A 121 -8.17 7.34 -14.58
CA ARG A 121 -9.37 7.25 -15.43
C ARG A 121 -9.05 7.02 -16.91
N GLY A 122 -8.03 7.71 -17.41
CA GLY A 122 -7.59 7.56 -18.80
C GLY A 122 -7.06 6.17 -19.17
N LYS A 123 -6.56 5.39 -18.20
CA LYS A 123 -6.11 4.01 -18.43
C LYS A 123 -7.28 3.07 -18.66
N TYR A 124 -8.40 3.27 -17.95
CA TYR A 124 -9.62 2.47 -18.12
C TYR A 124 -10.19 2.65 -19.53
N ALA A 125 -10.29 3.88 -20.00
CA ALA A 125 -10.75 4.16 -21.35
C ALA A 125 -9.87 3.47 -22.42
N LYS A 126 -8.54 3.49 -22.25
CA LYS A 126 -7.60 2.79 -23.16
C LYS A 126 -7.75 1.26 -23.15
N LEU A 127 -8.26 0.70 -22.06
CA LEU A 127 -8.51 -0.74 -21.91
C LEU A 127 -9.95 -1.13 -22.31
N GLY A 128 -10.75 -0.18 -22.80
CA GLY A 128 -12.18 -0.40 -23.09
C GLY A 128 -13.01 -0.73 -21.85
N ARG A 129 -12.58 -0.29 -20.66
CA ARG A 129 -13.27 -0.54 -19.38
C ARG A 129 -13.92 0.73 -18.88
N GLU A 130 -15.08 0.56 -18.23
CA GLU A 130 -15.73 1.64 -17.52
C GLU A 130 -15.00 1.93 -16.21
N TYR A 131 -14.84 3.21 -15.87
CA TYR A 131 -14.34 3.65 -14.57
C TYR A 131 -15.52 3.84 -13.63
N ALA A 132 -15.83 2.79 -12.87
CA ALA A 132 -17.04 2.74 -12.04
C ALA A 132 -16.96 3.54 -10.74
N LEU A 133 -15.78 4.02 -10.35
CA LEU A 133 -15.61 4.75 -9.10
C LEU A 133 -15.99 6.22 -9.29
N ASP A 134 -17.14 6.61 -8.75
CA ASP A 134 -17.63 7.99 -8.71
C ASP A 134 -17.40 8.60 -7.32
N ALA A 135 -16.14 8.96 -7.04
CA ALA A 135 -15.74 9.58 -5.78
C ALA A 135 -15.18 10.99 -6.02
N ALA A 136 -15.42 11.89 -5.08
CA ALA A 136 -14.83 13.21 -5.08
C ALA A 136 -13.32 13.12 -4.91
N MET A 137 -12.56 13.94 -5.64
CA MET A 137 -11.12 14.08 -5.41
C MET A 137 -10.89 14.73 -4.04
N LEU A 138 -9.83 14.28 -3.38
CA LEU A 138 -9.39 14.83 -2.09
C LEU A 138 -8.15 15.70 -2.27
N THR A 139 -7.99 16.67 -1.39
CA THR A 139 -6.79 17.49 -1.24
C THR A 139 -5.94 16.97 -0.09
N LYS A 140 -4.74 17.50 0.09
CA LYS A 140 -3.90 17.17 1.26
C LYS A 140 -4.53 17.63 2.57
N GLU A 141 -5.24 18.76 2.54
CA GLU A 141 -5.94 19.33 3.67
C GLU A 141 -7.07 18.41 4.18
N ASP A 142 -7.77 17.71 3.26
CA ASP A 142 -8.83 16.76 3.60
C ASP A 142 -8.29 15.54 4.38
N LEU A 143 -6.99 15.27 4.28
CA LEU A 143 -6.34 14.14 4.95
C LEU A 143 -5.75 14.48 6.33
N LEU A 144 -5.75 15.74 6.74
CA LEU A 144 -5.21 16.16 8.03
C LEU A 144 -5.88 15.48 9.24
N PRO A 145 -7.22 15.27 9.27
CA PRO A 145 -7.85 14.51 10.35
C PRO A 145 -7.34 13.08 10.47
N TRP A 146 -7.13 12.42 9.32
CA TRP A 146 -6.62 11.04 9.27
C TRP A 146 -5.16 10.96 9.68
N LYS A 147 -4.36 11.94 9.29
CA LYS A 147 -2.97 12.06 9.77
C LYS A 147 -2.94 12.16 11.30
N ALA A 148 -3.74 13.05 11.88
CA ALA A 148 -3.83 13.21 13.33
C ALA A 148 -4.32 11.92 14.03
N LEU A 149 -5.28 11.19 13.44
CA LEU A 149 -5.73 9.89 13.94
C LEU A 149 -4.58 8.88 13.95
N GLY A 150 -3.83 8.77 12.84
CA GLY A 150 -2.67 7.86 12.76
C GLY A 150 -1.61 8.18 13.81
N GLU A 151 -1.27 9.46 13.98
CA GLU A 151 -0.32 9.93 15.00
C GLU A 151 -0.81 9.61 16.42
N SER A 152 -2.11 9.75 16.71
CA SER A 152 -2.69 9.40 18.01
C SER A 152 -2.58 7.92 18.35
N LEU A 153 -2.51 7.05 17.33
CA LEU A 153 -2.31 5.62 17.45
C LEU A 153 -0.82 5.21 17.51
N GLY A 154 0.09 6.17 17.41
CA GLY A 154 1.55 5.94 17.48
C GLY A 154 2.22 5.64 16.15
N LEU A 155 1.59 6.01 15.04
CA LEU A 155 2.19 5.96 13.71
C LEU A 155 2.97 7.25 13.39
N ASP A 156 4.01 7.11 12.60
CA ASP A 156 4.62 8.23 11.86
C ASP A 156 3.80 8.42 10.57
N ALA A 157 2.82 9.33 10.64
CA ALA A 157 1.87 9.53 9.56
C ALA A 157 2.23 10.75 8.70
N GLY A 158 2.49 10.49 7.41
CA GLY A 158 2.72 11.50 6.38
C GLY A 158 1.52 11.68 5.46
N ILE A 159 1.52 12.76 4.68
CA ILE A 159 0.64 12.94 3.53
C ILE A 159 1.53 13.02 2.31
N GLY A 160 1.47 11.95 1.48
CA GLY A 160 2.26 11.79 0.27
C GLY A 160 1.57 12.33 -0.99
N GLY A 161 2.21 12.09 -2.14
CA GLY A 161 1.73 12.47 -3.47
C GLY A 161 2.52 13.56 -4.09
#